data_bbab2fcd573421d3df34fc2d5610636b
#
_entry.id   bbab2fcd573421d3df34fc2d5610636b
#
_cell.length_a   1.000
_cell.length_b   1.000
_cell.length_c   1.000
_cell.angle_alpha   90.00
_cell.angle_beta   90.00
_cell.angle_gamma   90.00
#
_symmetry.space_group_name_H-M   'P 1'
#
loop_
_entity.id
_entity.type
_entity.pdbx_description
1 polymer ?
#
loop_
_entity_poly.entity_id
_entity_poly.type
_entity_poly.pdbx_seq_one_letter_code
_entity_poly.pdbx_strand_id
1 'polypeptide(L)'
;MAKKAKSKNTVSSRAKVLQTEQDSAGKSKEEKLEEEKNPTDNKKDDTLTIKEETMENNNSKTKAPAAPESNANKSAESVITRKTKETSITLGLRLNGAGNYDVNTGVGFFDHMLEGFAKHGNFDLKIICKGDLNVDCHHTVEDVGIVLGQAIKNAVGNKEGMNRYATFIQPMDDALVLVSVDLCNRTYLNFDYDFKVERVGYFETETVKEFFRAVADEAGMNIHIKVLDGTNTHHIIEATFKAFANALAIAVSDSGRVGVLSTKGAL
;
A
#
# COMPACT_ATOMS: atom_id res chain seq x y z
N MET A 1 -73.17 22.53 -8.63
CA MET A 1 -73.40 21.76 -9.90
C MET A 1 -72.15 20.95 -10.12
N ALA A 2 -72.13 19.68 -9.77
CA ALA A 2 -72.34 18.50 -10.61
C ALA A 2 -71.22 18.36 -11.68
N LYS A 3 -70.45 17.26 -11.78
CA LYS A 3 -70.60 15.81 -11.68
C LYS A 3 -69.15 15.23 -11.62
N LYS A 4 -68.75 14.37 -10.76
CA LYS A 4 -68.74 12.90 -10.73
C LYS A 4 -68.46 12.23 -12.10
N ALA A 5 -67.33 11.56 -12.22
CA ALA A 5 -67.28 10.24 -12.81
C ALA A 5 -66.07 9.43 -12.30
N LYS A 6 -66.35 8.25 -11.85
CA LYS A 6 -65.51 7.11 -11.38
C LYS A 6 -65.08 6.29 -12.60
N SER A 7 -63.93 5.63 -12.52
CA SER A 7 -63.71 4.27 -13.01
C SER A 7 -62.38 3.79 -12.36
N LYS A 8 -62.33 2.90 -11.62
CA LYS A 8 -62.41 1.47 -11.23
C LYS A 8 -61.64 0.57 -12.17
N ASN A 9 -60.69 -0.12 -11.50
CA ASN A 9 -60.24 -1.52 -11.68
C ASN A 9 -59.43 -1.90 -12.95
N THR A 10 -58.22 -2.44 -12.74
CA THR A 10 -58.10 -3.91 -12.76
C THR A 10 -56.80 -4.35 -12.11
N VAL A 11 -56.96 -5.12 -11.03
CA VAL A 11 -56.01 -6.09 -10.46
C VAL A 11 -56.16 -7.36 -11.28
N SER A 12 -55.08 -8.02 -11.69
CA SER A 12 -55.02 -9.47 -11.77
C SER A 12 -53.68 -9.92 -12.41
N SER A 13 -52.86 -10.53 -11.63
CA SER A 13 -52.48 -11.93 -11.66
C SER A 13 -51.60 -12.40 -12.82
N ARG A 14 -50.36 -12.72 -12.46
CA ARG A 14 -49.77 -14.03 -12.81
C ARG A 14 -48.56 -14.32 -11.91
N ALA A 15 -48.89 -14.86 -10.73
CA ALA A 15 -48.05 -15.88 -10.11
C ALA A 15 -48.55 -17.21 -10.66
N LYS A 16 -47.67 -18.00 -11.23
CA LYS A 16 -47.66 -19.48 -11.26
C LYS A 16 -46.61 -19.95 -12.26
N VAL A 17 -45.80 -20.79 -11.75
CA VAL A 17 -45.41 -22.16 -12.16
C VAL A 17 -44.06 -22.09 -12.89
N LEU A 18 -42.97 -22.77 -12.40
CA LEU A 18 -42.83 -24.19 -12.25
C LEU A 18 -41.69 -24.55 -11.27
N GLN A 19 -42.05 -25.35 -10.33
CA GLN A 19 -41.29 -26.34 -9.62
C GLN A 19 -41.44 -27.65 -10.43
N THR A 20 -40.44 -28.51 -10.40
CA THR A 20 -40.19 -29.84 -10.98
C THR A 20 -39.11 -29.76 -12.04
N GLU A 21 -37.96 -30.40 -11.92
CA GLU A 21 -37.77 -31.84 -11.75
C GLU A 21 -36.44 -32.13 -11.03
N GLN A 22 -36.54 -32.87 -9.96
CA GLN A 22 -35.50 -33.77 -9.44
C GLN A 22 -35.54 -35.06 -10.25
N ASP A 23 -34.39 -35.77 -10.19
CA ASP A 23 -34.16 -37.18 -10.49
C ASP A 23 -33.70 -37.57 -11.90
N SER A 24 -32.40 -37.89 -11.92
CA SER A 24 -31.95 -39.24 -12.29
C SER A 24 -30.41 -39.34 -12.11
N ALA A 25 -30.03 -40.06 -11.04
CA ALA A 25 -29.36 -41.34 -11.05
C ALA A 25 -28.08 -41.46 -11.88
N GLY A 26 -26.91 -41.44 -11.24
CA GLY A 26 -26.11 -42.62 -10.93
C GLY A 26 -25.32 -43.17 -12.12
N LYS A 27 -23.99 -43.07 -12.04
CA LYS A 27 -23.08 -44.22 -12.16
C LYS A 27 -21.65 -43.88 -11.90
N SER A 28 -21.11 -44.54 -10.93
CA SER A 28 -19.73 -44.78 -10.58
C SER A 28 -18.81 -45.10 -11.78
N LYS A 29 -17.61 -44.57 -11.77
CA LYS A 29 -16.42 -45.25 -12.31
C LYS A 29 -15.23 -45.00 -11.37
N GLU A 30 -14.92 -46.02 -10.63
CA GLU A 30 -13.60 -46.29 -10.08
C GLU A 30 -12.65 -46.58 -11.25
N GLU A 31 -11.55 -45.86 -11.32
CA GLU A 31 -10.36 -46.30 -12.06
C GLU A 31 -9.14 -46.10 -11.15
N LYS A 32 -8.77 -47.22 -10.55
CA LYS A 32 -7.49 -47.92 -10.46
C LYS A 32 -6.24 -47.05 -10.35
N LEU A 33 -5.68 -47.10 -9.13
CA LEU A 33 -4.27 -46.95 -8.83
C LEU A 33 -3.47 -48.02 -9.59
N GLU A 34 -2.50 -47.61 -10.39
CA GLU A 34 -1.36 -48.45 -10.79
C GLU A 34 -0.08 -47.88 -10.13
N GLU A 35 0.41 -48.70 -9.22
CA GLU A 35 1.79 -48.64 -8.72
C GLU A 35 2.78 -48.91 -9.86
N GLU A 36 3.66 -47.97 -10.16
CA GLU A 36 4.87 -48.29 -10.89
C GLU A 36 6.09 -48.18 -9.98
N LYS A 37 6.74 -49.33 -9.94
CA LYS A 37 7.92 -49.69 -9.16
C LYS A 37 9.16 -48.90 -9.62
N ASN A 38 9.92 -48.48 -8.63
CA ASN A 38 11.30 -48.02 -8.70
C ASN A 38 12.25 -49.17 -9.18
N PRO A 39 13.22 -48.90 -9.98
CA PRO A 39 14.46 -49.68 -9.96
C PRO A 39 15.61 -48.85 -9.40
N THR A 40 16.27 -49.53 -8.50
CA THR A 40 17.50 -49.22 -7.79
C THR A 40 18.71 -49.11 -8.70
N ASP A 41 19.70 -48.38 -8.16
CA ASP A 41 21.16 -48.48 -8.30
C ASP A 41 21.84 -47.87 -9.53
N ASN A 42 22.60 -46.78 -9.28
CA ASN A 42 24.07 -46.87 -9.43
C ASN A 42 24.78 -45.71 -8.73
N LYS A 43 25.57 -46.08 -7.74
CA LYS A 43 26.63 -45.27 -7.09
C LYS A 43 27.66 -44.82 -8.10
N LYS A 44 28.01 -43.53 -8.09
CA LYS A 44 29.38 -43.07 -8.31
C LYS A 44 29.75 -42.04 -7.29
N ASP A 45 30.69 -42.45 -6.49
CA ASP A 45 31.47 -41.78 -5.50
C ASP A 45 32.42 -40.79 -6.21
N ASP A 46 32.21 -39.49 -6.05
CA ASP A 46 33.22 -38.48 -6.41
C ASP A 46 33.67 -37.79 -5.14
N THR A 47 34.67 -38.38 -4.53
CA THR A 47 35.44 -37.85 -3.41
C THR A 47 36.23 -36.61 -3.87
N LEU A 48 35.79 -35.41 -3.49
CA LEU A 48 36.58 -34.20 -3.62
C LEU A 48 37.72 -34.22 -2.58
N THR A 49 38.92 -34.47 -3.05
CA THR A 49 40.16 -34.38 -2.27
C THR A 49 40.54 -32.91 -2.07
N ILE A 50 40.39 -32.42 -0.84
CA ILE A 50 40.89 -31.10 -0.44
C ILE A 50 42.42 -31.24 -0.25
N LYS A 51 43.21 -30.56 -1.08
CA LYS A 51 44.65 -30.38 -0.87
C LYS A 51 44.84 -29.26 0.15
N GLU A 52 45.44 -29.58 1.29
CA GLU A 52 46.03 -28.65 2.22
C GLU A 52 47.25 -27.99 1.58
N GLU A 53 47.13 -26.69 1.23
CA GLU A 53 48.29 -25.85 0.96
C GLU A 53 48.67 -25.07 2.21
N THR A 54 49.84 -25.29 2.71
CA THR A 54 50.48 -24.59 3.82
C THR A 54 50.68 -23.12 3.48
N MET A 55 50.01 -22.23 4.20
CA MET A 55 50.22 -20.79 4.08
C MET A 55 51.45 -20.36 4.89
N GLU A 56 52.44 -19.85 4.19
CA GLU A 56 53.50 -19.05 4.76
C GLU A 56 52.98 -17.67 5.23
N ASN A 57 53.37 -17.34 6.43
CA ASN A 57 52.98 -16.17 7.19
C ASN A 57 53.70 -14.93 6.64
N ASN A 58 53.02 -14.12 5.80
CA ASN A 58 53.47 -12.78 5.42
C ASN A 58 52.64 -11.72 6.12
N ASN A 59 53.20 -11.19 7.17
CA ASN A 59 52.69 -10.12 8.01
C ASN A 59 52.84 -8.75 7.27
N SER A 60 51.90 -8.41 6.40
CA SER A 60 51.74 -7.04 5.90
C SER A 60 50.49 -6.45 6.51
N LYS A 61 50.65 -5.41 7.33
CA LYS A 61 49.58 -4.58 7.90
C LYS A 61 48.77 -3.93 6.78
N THR A 62 47.76 -4.57 6.28
CA THR A 62 46.72 -3.93 5.47
C THR A 62 45.69 -3.35 6.44
N LYS A 63 45.58 -2.02 6.44
CA LYS A 63 44.57 -1.21 7.11
C LYS A 63 43.20 -1.76 6.68
N ALA A 64 42.41 -2.22 7.65
CA ALA A 64 41.05 -2.67 7.40
C ALA A 64 40.28 -1.56 6.64
N PRO A 65 39.46 -1.90 5.62
CA PRO A 65 38.59 -0.91 5.02
C PRO A 65 37.65 -0.35 6.08
N ALA A 66 37.57 0.98 6.15
CA ALA A 66 36.63 1.67 7.02
C ALA A 66 35.24 1.09 6.77
N ALA A 67 34.52 0.74 7.83
CA ALA A 67 33.12 0.35 7.72
C ALA A 67 32.37 1.45 6.94
N PRO A 68 31.46 1.09 6.03
CA PRO A 68 30.70 2.08 5.30
C PRO A 68 29.99 2.99 6.29
N GLU A 69 30.17 4.31 6.12
CA GLU A 69 29.50 5.31 6.94
C GLU A 69 28.00 4.99 6.89
N SER A 70 27.44 4.63 8.04
CA SER A 70 26.00 4.35 8.18
C SER A 70 25.22 5.54 7.66
N ASN A 71 24.23 5.30 6.80
CA ASN A 71 23.33 6.27 6.16
C ASN A 71 22.72 7.25 7.20
N ALA A 72 23.46 8.24 7.65
CA ALA A 72 23.04 9.26 8.61
C ALA A 72 21.88 10.14 8.06
N ASN A 73 21.63 10.10 6.75
CA ASN A 73 20.58 10.89 6.10
C ASN A 73 19.15 10.32 6.26
N LYS A 74 18.98 9.05 6.67
CA LYS A 74 17.65 8.45 6.84
C LYS A 74 16.96 8.81 8.17
N SER A 75 17.66 9.46 9.10
CA SER A 75 17.12 9.88 10.40
C SER A 75 16.66 11.34 10.44
N ALA A 76 16.90 12.11 9.38
CA ALA A 76 16.52 13.52 9.33
C ALA A 76 15.02 13.68 9.11
N GLU A 77 14.40 14.62 9.82
CA GLU A 77 13.02 15.04 9.60
C GLU A 77 12.93 15.86 8.33
N SER A 78 12.00 15.50 7.43
CA SER A 78 11.65 16.30 6.26
C SER A 78 10.49 17.22 6.62
N VAL A 79 10.70 18.52 6.60
CA VAL A 79 9.68 19.52 6.88
C VAL A 79 9.32 20.27 5.60
N ILE A 80 8.02 20.25 5.25
CA ILE A 80 7.47 20.92 4.08
C ILE A 80 6.40 21.92 4.54
N THR A 81 6.43 23.11 3.96
CA THR A 81 5.38 24.12 4.13
C THR A 81 4.84 24.52 2.77
N ARG A 82 3.51 24.48 2.60
CA ARG A 82 2.79 24.88 1.38
C ARG A 82 1.67 25.84 1.77
N LYS A 83 1.56 26.95 1.04
CA LYS A 83 0.48 27.92 1.23
C LYS A 83 -0.09 28.30 -0.12
N THR A 84 -1.39 28.14 -0.26
CA THR A 84 -2.20 28.59 -1.42
C THR A 84 -3.25 29.61 -0.97
N LYS A 85 -4.24 29.86 -1.80
CA LYS A 85 -5.44 30.63 -1.39
C LYS A 85 -6.44 29.75 -0.65
N GLU A 86 -6.36 28.42 -0.85
CA GLU A 86 -7.30 27.41 -0.37
C GLU A 86 -6.80 26.72 0.89
N THR A 87 -5.48 26.48 0.99
CA THR A 87 -4.88 25.75 2.10
C THR A 87 -3.61 26.41 2.63
N SER A 88 -3.31 26.13 3.91
CA SER A 88 -2.03 26.46 4.56
C SER A 88 -1.59 25.24 5.35
N ILE A 89 -0.51 24.57 4.93
CA ILE A 89 -0.06 23.29 5.45
C ILE A 89 1.39 23.37 5.90
N THR A 90 1.66 22.81 7.08
CA THR A 90 3.02 22.48 7.53
C THR A 90 3.04 21.02 7.93
N LEU A 91 3.95 20.24 7.32
CA LEU A 91 4.10 18.80 7.55
C LEU A 91 5.56 18.48 7.85
N GLY A 92 5.79 17.74 8.95
CA GLY A 92 7.06 17.12 9.32
C GLY A 92 6.93 15.60 9.23
N LEU A 93 7.86 14.94 8.53
CA LEU A 93 7.91 13.48 8.35
C LEU A 93 9.31 12.95 8.67
N ARG A 94 9.36 11.89 9.49
CA ARG A 94 10.54 11.06 9.69
C ARG A 94 10.19 9.60 9.36
N LEU A 95 10.84 9.04 8.34
CA LEU A 95 10.59 7.66 7.89
C LEU A 95 11.19 6.57 8.80
N ASN A 96 12.21 6.92 9.59
CA ASN A 96 12.76 6.04 10.63
C ASN A 96 12.37 6.62 12.00
N GLY A 97 11.09 6.57 12.30
CA GLY A 97 10.48 7.12 13.51
C GLY A 97 10.13 6.05 14.54
N ALA A 98 9.23 6.41 15.46
CA ALA A 98 8.68 5.56 16.51
C ALA A 98 7.15 5.43 16.43
N GLY A 99 6.52 5.90 15.34
CA GLY A 99 5.08 5.92 15.18
C GLY A 99 4.40 7.01 16.01
N ASN A 100 5.10 8.13 16.27
CA ASN A 100 4.53 9.30 16.92
C ASN A 100 3.78 10.16 15.90
N TYR A 101 2.64 10.71 16.30
CA TYR A 101 1.86 11.57 15.42
C TYR A 101 1.21 12.75 16.14
N ASP A 102 1.04 13.85 15.41
CA ASP A 102 0.34 15.06 15.83
C ASP A 102 -0.33 15.61 14.55
N VAL A 103 -1.57 15.20 14.29
CA VAL A 103 -2.28 15.44 13.02
C VAL A 103 -3.53 16.27 13.26
N ASN A 104 -3.66 17.37 12.52
CA ASN A 104 -4.83 18.21 12.52
C ASN A 104 -5.05 18.80 11.12
N THR A 105 -5.95 18.21 10.36
CA THR A 105 -6.39 18.69 9.04
C THR A 105 -7.75 19.39 9.12
N GLY A 106 -8.46 19.24 10.23
CA GLY A 106 -9.84 19.67 10.39
C GLY A 106 -10.87 18.66 9.85
N VAL A 107 -10.43 17.54 9.28
CA VAL A 107 -11.29 16.45 8.77
C VAL A 107 -11.01 15.19 9.60
N GLY A 108 -11.80 14.95 10.64
CA GLY A 108 -11.48 13.97 11.67
C GLY A 108 -11.25 12.55 11.17
N PHE A 109 -11.98 12.09 10.14
CA PHE A 109 -11.73 10.77 9.54
C PHE A 109 -10.37 10.73 8.80
N PHE A 110 -10.00 11.80 8.12
CA PHE A 110 -8.71 11.91 7.44
C PHE A 110 -7.55 11.99 8.45
N ASP A 111 -7.73 12.71 9.56
CA ASP A 111 -6.77 12.74 10.65
C ASP A 111 -6.50 11.31 11.15
N HIS A 112 -7.57 10.53 11.41
CA HIS A 112 -7.46 9.12 11.82
C HIS A 112 -6.72 8.24 10.78
N MET A 113 -6.92 8.46 9.47
CA MET A 113 -6.19 7.74 8.42
C MET A 113 -4.68 8.05 8.43
N LEU A 114 -4.33 9.33 8.61
CA LEU A 114 -2.93 9.78 8.68
C LEU A 114 -2.23 9.34 9.97
N GLU A 115 -2.93 9.31 11.11
CA GLU A 115 -2.47 8.71 12.36
C GLU A 115 -2.19 7.21 12.18
N GLY A 116 -3.10 6.49 11.50
CA GLY A 116 -2.94 5.10 11.12
C GLY A 116 -1.70 4.88 10.23
N PHE A 117 -1.50 5.74 9.24
CA PHE A 117 -0.30 5.73 8.39
C PHE A 117 0.98 5.89 9.22
N ALA A 118 1.05 6.88 10.10
CA ALA A 118 2.20 7.11 10.96
C ALA A 118 2.46 5.90 11.87
N LYS A 119 1.43 5.40 12.54
CA LYS A 119 1.54 4.31 13.51
C LYS A 119 1.97 3.00 12.87
N HIS A 120 1.33 2.59 11.77
CA HIS A 120 1.61 1.31 11.12
C HIS A 120 2.89 1.31 10.30
N GLY A 121 3.31 2.46 9.77
CA GLY A 121 4.60 2.63 9.10
C GLY A 121 5.78 2.83 10.06
N ASN A 122 5.51 2.99 11.37
CA ASN A 122 6.50 3.39 12.36
C ASN A 122 7.19 4.72 12.00
N PHE A 123 6.42 5.64 11.39
CA PHE A 123 6.86 6.99 11.01
C PHE A 123 6.56 7.98 12.13
N ASP A 124 7.39 9.04 12.28
CA ASP A 124 6.95 10.20 13.04
C ASP A 124 6.35 11.22 12.07
N LEU A 125 5.12 11.65 12.34
CA LEU A 125 4.33 12.50 11.45
C LEU A 125 3.70 13.66 12.23
N LYS A 126 3.96 14.88 11.78
CA LYS A 126 3.27 16.06 12.27
C LYS A 126 2.62 16.80 11.11
N ILE A 127 1.31 17.08 11.20
CA ILE A 127 0.56 17.82 10.19
C ILE A 127 -0.31 18.87 10.85
N ILE A 128 -0.17 20.11 10.41
CA ILE A 128 -1.08 21.19 10.71
C ILE A 128 -1.57 21.75 9.37
N CYS A 129 -2.86 21.60 9.11
CA CYS A 129 -3.51 22.13 7.91
C CYS A 129 -4.68 23.03 8.27
N LYS A 130 -4.80 24.15 7.54
CA LYS A 130 -5.99 24.99 7.53
C LYS A 130 -6.44 25.10 6.09
N GLY A 131 -7.54 24.40 5.76
CA GLY A 131 -8.17 24.43 4.45
C GLY A 131 -9.50 25.16 4.45
N ASP A 132 -10.03 25.37 3.28
CA ASP A 132 -11.34 26.01 3.02
C ASP A 132 -12.50 25.01 3.14
N LEU A 133 -12.58 24.29 4.28
CA LEU A 133 -13.57 23.25 4.57
C LEU A 133 -15.04 23.71 4.48
N ASN A 134 -15.28 25.01 4.34
CA ASN A 134 -16.61 25.54 4.02
C ASN A 134 -17.04 25.27 2.57
N VAL A 135 -16.09 24.90 1.68
CA VAL A 135 -16.36 24.40 0.33
C VAL A 135 -16.63 22.89 0.44
N ASP A 136 -15.58 22.10 0.68
CA ASP A 136 -15.59 20.67 0.92
C ASP A 136 -14.22 20.24 1.49
N CYS A 137 -13.91 18.93 1.52
CA CYS A 137 -12.61 18.48 1.99
C CYS A 137 -11.58 18.26 0.85
N HIS A 138 -11.93 18.45 -0.42
CA HIS A 138 -11.11 18.08 -1.59
C HIS A 138 -9.74 18.76 -1.56
N HIS A 139 -9.73 20.11 -1.53
CA HIS A 139 -8.47 20.87 -1.53
C HIS A 139 -7.56 20.50 -0.35
N THR A 140 -8.15 20.27 0.83
CA THR A 140 -7.41 19.86 2.03
C THR A 140 -6.75 18.49 1.83
N VAL A 141 -7.49 17.51 1.34
CA VAL A 141 -7.02 16.12 1.17
C VAL A 141 -5.96 16.01 0.07
N GLU A 142 -6.20 16.65 -1.08
CA GLU A 142 -5.25 16.67 -2.19
C GLU A 142 -3.95 17.40 -1.82
N ASP A 143 -4.02 18.61 -1.25
CA ASP A 143 -2.86 19.40 -0.89
C ASP A 143 -2.02 18.75 0.23
N VAL A 144 -2.65 18.05 1.20
CA VAL A 144 -1.92 17.22 2.16
C VAL A 144 -1.22 16.06 1.46
N GLY A 145 -1.84 15.44 0.45
CA GLY A 145 -1.21 14.43 -0.39
C GLY A 145 0.03 14.95 -1.12
N ILE A 146 -0.06 16.14 -1.71
CA ILE A 146 1.08 16.85 -2.35
C ILE A 146 2.22 17.02 -1.35
N VAL A 147 1.93 17.59 -0.18
CA VAL A 147 2.96 17.89 0.83
C VAL A 147 3.57 16.62 1.42
N LEU A 148 2.77 15.57 1.63
CA LEU A 148 3.26 14.26 2.08
C LEU A 148 4.16 13.61 1.04
N GLY A 149 3.79 13.66 -0.24
CA GLY A 149 4.61 13.15 -1.35
C GLY A 149 5.97 13.84 -1.43
N GLN A 150 6.00 15.17 -1.31
CA GLN A 150 7.23 15.95 -1.25
C GLN A 150 8.09 15.59 -0.03
N ALA A 151 7.46 15.43 1.14
CA ALA A 151 8.15 15.03 2.35
C ALA A 151 8.76 13.63 2.24
N ILE A 152 8.05 12.67 1.65
CA ILE A 152 8.57 11.32 1.36
C ILE A 152 9.78 11.41 0.43
N LYS A 153 9.67 12.14 -0.69
CA LYS A 153 10.77 12.32 -1.65
C LYS A 153 12.04 12.86 -1.00
N ASN A 154 11.88 13.90 -0.18
CA ASN A 154 13.02 14.51 0.53
C ASN A 154 13.62 13.57 1.57
N ALA A 155 12.78 12.86 2.35
CA ALA A 155 13.24 11.93 3.38
C ALA A 155 13.93 10.68 2.80
N VAL A 156 13.51 10.23 1.61
CA VAL A 156 14.11 9.09 0.90
C VAL A 156 15.48 9.44 0.30
N GLY A 157 15.67 10.66 -0.18
CA GLY A 157 16.95 11.14 -0.72
C GLY A 157 17.42 10.35 -1.97
N ASN A 158 18.68 9.91 -1.96
CA ASN A 158 19.35 9.29 -3.12
C ASN A 158 18.96 7.82 -3.38
N LYS A 159 18.16 7.22 -2.52
CA LYS A 159 17.65 5.83 -2.64
C LYS A 159 18.70 4.72 -2.60
N GLU A 160 19.91 5.02 -2.13
CA GLU A 160 20.97 4.01 -1.97
C GLU A 160 20.68 3.08 -0.79
N GLY A 161 20.98 1.79 -0.98
CA GLY A 161 20.88 0.75 0.05
C GLY A 161 19.46 0.46 0.55
N MET A 162 18.41 0.96 -0.10
CA MET A 162 17.04 0.68 0.30
C MET A 162 16.43 -0.49 -0.50
N ASN A 163 15.34 -1.09 0.00
CA ASN A 163 14.61 -2.13 -0.73
C ASN A 163 13.95 -1.59 -2.00
N ARG A 164 13.59 -0.30 -2.05
CA ARG A 164 13.01 0.42 -3.17
C ARG A 164 11.52 0.11 -3.42
N TYR A 165 11.12 -1.15 -3.43
CA TYR A 165 9.74 -1.57 -3.65
C TYR A 165 9.31 -2.62 -2.64
N ALA A 166 8.02 -2.63 -2.34
CA ALA A 166 7.40 -3.64 -1.50
C ALA A 166 5.91 -3.77 -1.80
N THR A 167 5.36 -4.90 -1.38
CA THR A 167 3.92 -5.18 -1.43
C THR A 167 3.48 -5.62 -0.04
N PHE A 168 2.35 -5.08 0.42
CA PHE A 168 1.74 -5.46 1.68
C PHE A 168 0.24 -5.73 1.49
N ILE A 169 -0.25 -6.78 2.14
CA ILE A 169 -1.67 -7.12 2.16
C ILE A 169 -2.16 -6.93 3.59
N GLN A 170 -3.13 -6.03 3.78
CA GLN A 170 -3.64 -5.62 5.08
C GLN A 170 -5.09 -6.07 5.26
N PRO A 171 -5.36 -6.92 6.25
CA PRO A 171 -6.74 -7.19 6.69
C PRO A 171 -7.22 -6.08 7.64
N MET A 172 -8.50 -5.76 7.55
CA MET A 172 -9.23 -4.91 8.49
C MET A 172 -10.68 -5.39 8.54
N ASP A 173 -11.04 -6.18 9.55
CA ASP A 173 -12.34 -6.84 9.70
C ASP A 173 -12.78 -7.55 8.41
N ASP A 174 -13.80 -7.02 7.71
CA ASP A 174 -14.29 -7.56 6.44
C ASP A 174 -13.45 -7.14 5.23
N ALA A 175 -12.55 -6.17 5.39
CA ALA A 175 -11.74 -5.66 4.29
C ALA A 175 -10.37 -6.34 4.19
N LEU A 176 -9.95 -6.58 2.96
CA LEU A 176 -8.61 -7.06 2.61
C LEU A 176 -8.08 -6.23 1.45
N VAL A 177 -6.99 -5.49 1.66
CA VAL A 177 -6.42 -4.58 0.67
C VAL A 177 -4.96 -4.88 0.42
N LEU A 178 -4.57 -4.93 -0.86
CA LEU A 178 -3.19 -5.02 -1.31
C LEU A 178 -2.71 -3.65 -1.75
N VAL A 179 -1.54 -3.23 -1.25
CA VAL A 179 -0.81 -2.07 -1.75
C VAL A 179 0.60 -2.47 -2.14
N SER A 180 1.02 -2.05 -3.35
CA SER A 180 2.38 -2.23 -3.84
C SER A 180 2.97 -0.88 -4.24
N VAL A 181 4.20 -0.60 -3.81
CA VAL A 181 4.91 0.66 -4.09
C VAL A 181 6.25 0.39 -4.76
N ASP A 182 6.68 1.28 -5.67
CA ASP A 182 8.04 1.33 -6.25
C ASP A 182 8.53 2.78 -6.29
N LEU A 183 9.58 3.09 -5.54
CA LEU A 183 10.21 4.42 -5.44
C LEU A 183 11.17 4.66 -6.62
N CYS A 184 10.67 4.61 -7.84
CA CYS A 184 11.44 4.56 -9.08
C CYS A 184 11.60 5.92 -9.82
N ASN A 185 11.18 7.05 -9.24
CA ASN A 185 11.14 8.38 -9.87
C ASN A 185 10.22 8.47 -11.12
N ARG A 186 9.31 7.52 -11.29
CA ARG A 186 8.25 7.56 -12.30
C ARG A 186 6.91 7.46 -11.57
N THR A 187 6.02 8.36 -11.90
CA THR A 187 4.72 8.45 -11.24
C THR A 187 3.72 7.52 -11.89
N TYR A 188 2.98 6.78 -11.09
CA TYR A 188 1.86 5.98 -11.56
C TYR A 188 0.96 5.60 -10.39
N LEU A 189 -0.34 5.84 -10.54
CA LEU A 189 -1.35 5.33 -9.61
C LEU A 189 -2.28 4.35 -10.34
N ASN A 190 -2.40 3.14 -9.79
CA ASN A 190 -3.47 2.22 -10.13
C ASN A 190 -4.36 2.04 -8.90
N PHE A 191 -5.51 2.71 -8.88
CA PHE A 191 -6.54 2.55 -7.87
C PHE A 191 -7.89 2.54 -8.56
N ASP A 192 -8.35 1.34 -8.89
CA ASP A 192 -9.59 1.09 -9.61
C ASP A 192 -10.59 0.48 -8.63
N TYR A 193 -11.20 1.34 -7.82
CA TYR A 193 -12.24 0.96 -6.87
C TYR A 193 -13.23 2.11 -6.70
N ASP A 194 -14.51 1.79 -6.87
CA ASP A 194 -15.61 2.73 -6.65
C ASP A 194 -16.23 2.48 -5.27
N PHE A 195 -16.12 3.46 -4.39
CA PHE A 195 -16.71 3.38 -3.06
C PHE A 195 -18.25 3.41 -3.15
N LYS A 196 -18.90 2.55 -2.35
CA LYS A 196 -20.38 2.43 -2.35
C LYS A 196 -21.09 3.60 -1.65
N VAL A 197 -20.37 4.34 -0.82
CA VAL A 197 -20.89 5.50 -0.09
C VAL A 197 -20.07 6.73 -0.45
N GLU A 198 -20.73 7.87 -0.54
CA GLU A 198 -20.07 9.13 -0.92
C GLU A 198 -19.19 9.69 0.20
N ARG A 199 -19.52 9.41 1.47
CA ARG A 199 -18.83 9.99 2.64
C ARG A 199 -18.70 9.03 3.80
N VAL A 200 -17.60 9.20 4.55
CA VAL A 200 -17.42 8.67 5.90
C VAL A 200 -17.21 9.86 6.84
N GLY A 201 -18.20 10.15 7.66
CA GLY A 201 -18.25 11.43 8.39
C GLY A 201 -18.31 12.62 7.43
N TYR A 202 -17.37 13.55 7.56
CA TYR A 202 -17.22 14.71 6.66
C TYR A 202 -16.18 14.49 5.55
N PHE A 203 -15.64 13.27 5.43
CA PHE A 203 -14.65 12.91 4.43
C PHE A 203 -15.32 12.32 3.18
N GLU A 204 -15.09 12.92 2.04
CA GLU A 204 -15.60 12.48 0.74
C GLU A 204 -14.73 11.36 0.19
N THR A 205 -15.33 10.18 -0.09
CA THR A 205 -14.58 8.96 -0.45
C THR A 205 -13.87 9.07 -1.79
N GLU A 206 -14.34 9.89 -2.71
CA GLU A 206 -13.68 10.15 -3.99
C GLU A 206 -12.28 10.78 -3.81
N THR A 207 -12.07 11.56 -2.73
CA THR A 207 -10.81 12.21 -2.43
C THR A 207 -9.68 11.24 -2.05
N VAL A 208 -10.00 9.97 -1.70
CA VAL A 208 -8.98 8.93 -1.45
C VAL A 208 -8.09 8.75 -2.67
N LYS A 209 -8.68 8.71 -3.85
CA LYS A 209 -7.93 8.54 -5.11
C LYS A 209 -7.05 9.76 -5.40
N GLU A 210 -7.57 10.95 -5.17
CA GLU A 210 -6.83 12.18 -5.39
C GLU A 210 -5.67 12.33 -4.41
N PHE A 211 -5.85 11.96 -3.13
CA PHE A 211 -4.77 11.88 -2.16
C PHE A 211 -3.62 10.97 -2.64
N PHE A 212 -3.91 9.71 -3.03
CA PHE A 212 -2.87 8.78 -3.46
C PHE A 212 -2.25 9.18 -4.79
N ARG A 213 -2.99 9.86 -5.68
CA ARG A 213 -2.45 10.46 -6.91
C ARG A 213 -1.43 11.53 -6.58
N ALA A 214 -1.80 12.49 -5.73
CA ALA A 214 -0.91 13.56 -5.30
C ALA A 214 0.36 13.01 -4.62
N VAL A 215 0.22 12.02 -3.74
CA VAL A 215 1.38 11.35 -3.12
C VAL A 215 2.26 10.68 -4.17
N ALA A 216 1.69 9.92 -5.13
CA ALA A 216 2.46 9.24 -6.18
C ALA A 216 3.24 10.23 -7.05
N ASP A 217 2.58 11.31 -7.44
CA ASP A 217 3.15 12.33 -8.33
C ASP A 217 4.32 13.06 -7.67
N GLU A 218 4.13 13.53 -6.46
CA GLU A 218 5.13 14.33 -5.75
C GLU A 218 6.29 13.49 -5.20
N ALA A 219 6.01 12.27 -4.73
CA ALA A 219 7.07 11.37 -4.27
C ALA A 219 7.85 10.72 -5.42
N GLY A 220 7.33 10.75 -6.65
CA GLY A 220 7.92 10.08 -7.79
C GLY A 220 7.91 8.56 -7.63
N MET A 221 6.74 7.99 -7.26
CA MET A 221 6.59 6.56 -7.04
C MET A 221 5.43 5.96 -7.85
N ASN A 222 5.50 4.65 -8.07
CA ASN A 222 4.32 3.90 -8.49
C ASN A 222 3.59 3.41 -7.24
N ILE A 223 2.26 3.52 -7.26
CA ILE A 223 1.37 2.98 -6.24
C ILE A 223 0.30 2.14 -6.93
N HIS A 224 0.18 0.88 -6.55
CA HIS A 224 -0.90 0.00 -6.96
C HIS A 224 -1.73 -0.36 -5.73
N ILE A 225 -3.02 -0.11 -5.79
CA ILE A 225 -3.99 -0.40 -4.72
C ILE A 225 -5.04 -1.34 -5.31
N LYS A 226 -5.25 -2.48 -4.66
CA LYS A 226 -6.31 -3.44 -5.00
C LYS A 226 -7.12 -3.78 -3.76
N VAL A 227 -8.40 -3.50 -3.79
CA VAL A 227 -9.34 -4.00 -2.80
C VAL A 227 -9.66 -5.44 -3.19
N LEU A 228 -9.19 -6.39 -2.38
CA LEU A 228 -9.35 -7.83 -2.63
C LEU A 228 -10.69 -8.33 -2.10
N ASP A 229 -11.12 -7.79 -0.95
CA ASP A 229 -12.40 -8.07 -0.33
C ASP A 229 -12.82 -6.90 0.57
N GLY A 230 -14.11 -6.79 0.90
CA GLY A 230 -14.66 -5.79 1.81
C GLY A 230 -15.94 -5.14 1.31
N THR A 231 -16.77 -4.75 2.27
CA THR A 231 -18.04 -4.05 2.03
C THR A 231 -18.14 -2.75 2.80
N ASN A 232 -17.50 -2.66 3.97
CA ASN A 232 -17.49 -1.46 4.79
C ASN A 232 -16.46 -0.47 4.27
N THR A 233 -16.92 0.66 3.76
CA THR A 233 -16.06 1.69 3.16
C THR A 233 -15.03 2.25 4.14
N HIS A 234 -15.37 2.42 5.43
CA HIS A 234 -14.42 2.84 6.46
C HIS A 234 -13.26 1.84 6.55
N HIS A 235 -13.56 0.54 6.69
CA HIS A 235 -12.55 -0.53 6.82
C HIS A 235 -11.67 -0.62 5.58
N ILE A 236 -12.25 -0.46 4.38
CA ILE A 236 -11.48 -0.48 3.12
C ILE A 236 -10.50 0.68 3.06
N ILE A 237 -10.93 1.90 3.39
CA ILE A 237 -10.05 3.07 3.39
C ILE A 237 -8.97 2.92 4.44
N GLU A 238 -9.30 2.53 5.67
CA GLU A 238 -8.34 2.33 6.75
C GLU A 238 -7.32 1.23 6.41
N ALA A 239 -7.77 0.08 5.86
CA ALA A 239 -6.89 -0.97 5.37
C ALA A 239 -5.94 -0.45 4.28
N THR A 240 -6.41 0.45 3.40
CA THR A 240 -5.60 1.05 2.33
C THR A 240 -4.47 1.90 2.91
N PHE A 241 -4.75 2.80 3.86
CA PHE A 241 -3.73 3.63 4.50
C PHE A 241 -2.72 2.80 5.30
N LYS A 242 -3.18 1.79 6.04
CA LYS A 242 -2.30 0.85 6.78
C LYS A 242 -1.41 0.03 5.83
N ALA A 243 -1.99 -0.50 4.74
CA ALA A 243 -1.22 -1.25 3.74
C ALA A 243 -0.16 -0.39 3.07
N PHE A 244 -0.51 0.86 2.71
CA PHE A 244 0.42 1.83 2.14
C PHE A 244 1.56 2.14 3.11
N ALA A 245 1.25 2.39 4.39
CA ALA A 245 2.26 2.65 5.42
C ALA A 245 3.25 1.50 5.56
N ASN A 246 2.76 0.25 5.66
CA ASN A 246 3.61 -0.94 5.79
C ASN A 246 4.43 -1.20 4.52
N ALA A 247 3.83 -1.07 3.33
CA ALA A 247 4.56 -1.22 2.07
C ALA A 247 5.67 -0.16 1.93
N LEU A 248 5.37 1.10 2.26
CA LEU A 248 6.36 2.18 2.24
C LEU A 248 7.48 1.93 3.26
N ALA A 249 7.16 1.53 4.49
CA ALA A 249 8.15 1.22 5.52
C ALA A 249 9.13 0.13 5.06
N ILE A 250 8.65 -0.93 4.43
CA ILE A 250 9.49 -1.99 3.87
C ILE A 250 10.31 -1.45 2.70
N ALA A 251 9.71 -0.67 1.79
CA ALA A 251 10.40 -0.13 0.62
C ALA A 251 11.56 0.81 0.96
N VAL A 252 11.43 1.60 2.05
CA VAL A 252 12.47 2.53 2.51
C VAL A 252 13.48 1.90 3.46
N SER A 253 13.24 0.67 3.96
CA SER A 253 14.15 0.01 4.89
C SER A 253 15.45 -0.41 4.21
N ASP A 254 16.49 -0.58 5.03
CA ASP A 254 17.80 -1.00 4.55
C ASP A 254 17.74 -2.42 3.96
N SER A 255 18.26 -2.57 2.75
CA SER A 255 18.34 -3.85 2.05
C SER A 255 19.65 -4.60 2.31
N GLY A 256 20.62 -3.98 2.98
CA GLY A 256 22.00 -4.47 3.12
C GLY A 256 22.81 -4.45 1.82
N ARG A 257 22.31 -3.86 0.75
CA ARG A 257 22.97 -3.77 -0.56
C ARG A 257 23.72 -2.46 -0.70
N VAL A 258 24.77 -2.47 -1.52
CA VAL A 258 25.52 -1.28 -1.88
C VAL A 258 24.94 -0.68 -3.17
N GLY A 259 24.73 0.65 -3.16
CA GLY A 259 24.25 1.41 -4.31
C GLY A 259 22.74 1.32 -4.53
N VAL A 260 22.30 1.75 -5.71
CA VAL A 260 20.89 1.85 -6.08
C VAL A 260 20.42 0.54 -6.75
N LEU A 261 19.27 0.03 -6.34
CA LEU A 261 18.67 -1.18 -6.94
C LEU A 261 18.11 -0.87 -8.34
N SER A 262 19.01 -0.76 -9.32
CA SER A 262 18.66 -0.51 -10.72
C SER A 262 19.78 -1.04 -11.62
N THR A 263 19.44 -1.79 -12.66
CA THR A 263 20.40 -2.22 -13.70
C THR A 263 20.97 -1.07 -14.53
N LYS A 264 20.34 0.12 -14.45
CA LYS A 264 20.82 1.35 -15.09
C LYS A 264 21.83 2.13 -14.26
N GLY A 265 22.07 1.71 -12.99
CA GLY A 265 22.93 2.43 -12.04
C GLY A 265 22.36 3.75 -11.51
N ALA A 266 21.13 4.08 -11.88
CA ALA A 266 20.40 5.29 -11.43
C ALA A 266 18.88 5.02 -11.38
N LEU A 267 18.16 5.86 -10.62
CA LEU A 267 16.68 5.90 -10.53
C LEU A 267 16.18 7.29 -10.91
#